data_620cef67a309c1a235122b8d6082c35f
#
_entry.id   620cef67a309c1a235122b8d6082c35f
#
_cell.length_a   1.000
_cell.length_b   1.000
_cell.length_c   1.000
_cell.angle_alpha   90.00
_cell.angle_beta   90.00
_cell.angle_gamma   90.00
#
_symmetry.space_group_name_H-M   'P 1'
#
loop_
_entity.id
_entity.type
_entity.pdbx_description
1 polymer ?
#
loop_
_entity_poly.entity_id
_entity_poly.type
_entity_poly.pdbx_seq_one_letter_code
_entity_poly.pdbx_strand_id
1 'polypeptide(L)'
;MDLVESTGGFTIPELARTLKVSPSSLYNHVTGREQIIELLREKAMSAVTLPANEGPWIDLLADIMRSYRRSYARYPRLIPLLTAHPIGSTHAVSMYNALAVILTTAGFDPADTLRIITLIDSFVLGSALDAAAPEAPWGSSPEVGPELAAALATGMSTTDRAEDAFEFGMAVLLRGLGKH
;
A
#
# COMPACT_ATOMS: atom_id res chain seq x y z
N MET A 1 0.35 0.86 16.00
CA MET A 1 0.58 -0.09 14.91
C MET A 1 0.34 -1.52 15.39
N ASP A 2 1.06 -2.02 16.38
CA ASP A 2 1.06 -3.43 16.82
C ASP A 2 -0.33 -3.96 17.21
N LEU A 3 -1.17 -3.14 17.86
CA LEU A 3 -2.54 -3.51 18.17
C LEU A 3 -3.34 -3.81 16.90
N VAL A 4 -3.26 -2.94 15.89
CA VAL A 4 -3.98 -3.14 14.62
C VAL A 4 -3.44 -4.36 13.88
N GLU A 5 -2.13 -4.56 13.86
CA GLU A 5 -1.52 -5.74 13.21
C GLU A 5 -1.88 -7.05 13.90
N SER A 6 -2.13 -7.03 15.21
CA SER A 6 -2.55 -8.24 15.95
C SER A 6 -4.04 -8.55 15.80
N THR A 7 -4.91 -7.52 15.72
CA THR A 7 -6.38 -7.66 15.83
C THR A 7 -7.15 -7.28 14.55
N GLY A 8 -6.51 -6.61 13.60
CA GLY A 8 -7.15 -6.03 12.41
C GLY A 8 -7.88 -4.71 12.66
N GLY A 9 -7.83 -4.16 13.88
CA GLY A 9 -8.49 -2.91 14.24
C GLY A 9 -8.18 -2.49 15.67
N PHE A 10 -8.98 -1.55 16.19
CA PHE A 10 -8.91 -1.15 17.60
C PHE A 10 -10.21 -0.51 18.07
N THR A 11 -10.46 -0.58 19.36
CA THR A 11 -11.39 0.29 20.08
C THR A 11 -10.63 1.28 20.95
N ILE A 12 -11.28 2.40 21.31
CA ILE A 12 -10.66 3.41 22.20
C ILE A 12 -10.24 2.79 23.55
N PRO A 13 -11.07 1.97 24.22
CA PRO A 13 -10.67 1.32 25.46
C PRO A 13 -9.47 0.36 25.31
N GLU A 14 -9.39 -0.40 24.21
CA GLU A 14 -8.26 -1.30 23.94
C GLU A 14 -6.97 -0.51 23.70
N LEU A 15 -7.06 0.57 22.92
CA LEU A 15 -5.92 1.44 22.66
C LEU A 15 -5.42 2.10 23.96
N ALA A 16 -6.33 2.65 24.79
CA ALA A 16 -5.99 3.25 26.07
C ALA A 16 -5.30 2.23 27.00
N ARG A 17 -5.80 1.00 27.07
CA ARG A 17 -5.19 -0.10 27.83
C ARG A 17 -3.79 -0.43 27.31
N THR A 18 -3.62 -0.53 25.98
CA THR A 18 -2.33 -0.81 25.34
C THR A 18 -1.31 0.28 25.64
N LEU A 19 -1.75 1.54 25.64
CA LEU A 19 -0.92 2.71 25.93
C LEU A 19 -0.74 2.96 27.45
N LYS A 20 -1.42 2.17 28.31
CA LYS A 20 -1.42 2.32 29.78
C LYS A 20 -1.88 3.69 30.25
N VAL A 21 -2.88 4.24 29.61
CA VAL A 21 -3.53 5.52 29.95
C VAL A 21 -5.03 5.33 30.12
N SER A 22 -5.73 6.31 30.73
CA SER A 22 -7.18 6.30 30.73
C SER A 22 -7.75 6.72 29.36
N PRO A 23 -8.96 6.26 28.99
CA PRO A 23 -9.62 6.75 27.80
C PRO A 23 -9.79 8.28 27.79
N SER A 24 -10.06 8.89 28.95
CA SER A 24 -10.14 10.35 29.09
C SER A 24 -8.79 11.03 28.77
N SER A 25 -7.68 10.46 29.23
CA SER A 25 -6.35 10.98 28.92
C SER A 25 -6.07 10.89 27.42
N LEU A 26 -6.52 9.84 26.74
CA LEU A 26 -6.35 9.69 25.30
C LEU A 26 -7.08 10.82 24.54
N TYR A 27 -8.30 11.17 24.96
CA TYR A 27 -9.08 12.26 24.35
C TYR A 27 -8.47 13.65 24.56
N ASN A 28 -7.52 13.84 25.48
CA ASN A 28 -6.76 15.10 25.57
C ASN A 28 -5.75 15.27 24.41
N HIS A 29 -5.43 14.19 23.70
CA HIS A 29 -4.43 14.17 22.62
C HIS A 29 -5.04 13.95 21.24
N VAL A 30 -6.25 13.37 21.17
CA VAL A 30 -6.94 13.07 19.90
C VAL A 30 -8.42 13.39 20.01
N THR A 31 -8.99 13.91 18.92
CA THR A 31 -10.41 14.30 18.85
C THR A 31 -11.34 13.11 18.65
N GLY A 32 -10.80 11.93 18.28
CA GLY A 32 -11.60 10.74 18.06
C GLY A 32 -10.87 9.67 17.25
N ARG A 33 -11.64 8.64 16.86
CA ARG A 33 -11.14 7.47 16.14
C ARG A 33 -10.50 7.85 14.78
N GLU A 34 -11.12 8.77 14.05
CA GLU A 34 -10.64 9.20 12.73
C GLU A 34 -9.25 9.83 12.79
N GLN A 35 -9.02 10.69 13.78
CA GLN A 35 -7.69 11.27 13.97
C GLN A 35 -6.64 10.22 14.31
N ILE A 36 -6.98 9.18 15.07
CA ILE A 36 -6.08 8.06 15.34
C ILE A 36 -5.74 7.32 14.05
N ILE A 37 -6.73 7.09 13.18
CA ILE A 37 -6.53 6.44 11.88
C ILE A 37 -5.58 7.26 11.01
N GLU A 38 -5.75 8.59 10.98
CA GLU A 38 -4.85 9.46 10.25
C GLU A 38 -3.43 9.50 10.84
N LEU A 39 -3.27 9.42 12.15
CA LEU A 39 -1.95 9.27 12.79
C LEU A 39 -1.28 7.92 12.45
N LEU A 40 -2.07 6.86 12.32
CA LEU A 40 -1.56 5.56 11.85
C LEU A 40 -1.12 5.62 10.38
N ARG A 41 -1.92 6.29 9.52
CA ARG A 41 -1.57 6.56 8.13
C ARG A 41 -0.29 7.38 8.03
N GLU A 42 -0.21 8.49 8.77
CA GLU A 42 0.96 9.36 8.81
C GLU A 42 2.23 8.58 9.18
N LYS A 43 2.13 7.71 10.20
CA LYS A 43 3.23 6.85 10.63
C LYS A 43 3.63 5.82 9.56
N ALA A 44 2.68 5.20 8.89
CA ALA A 44 2.99 4.30 7.79
C ALA A 44 3.65 5.07 6.64
N MET A 45 3.04 6.16 6.21
CA MET A 45 3.50 6.96 5.07
C MET A 45 4.83 7.68 5.30
N SER A 46 5.22 7.95 6.56
CA SER A 46 6.51 8.58 6.88
C SER A 46 7.73 7.76 6.44
N ALA A 47 7.56 6.49 6.12
CA ALA A 47 8.61 5.62 5.58
C ALA A 47 8.68 5.65 4.04
N VAL A 48 7.75 6.32 3.36
CA VAL A 48 7.76 6.46 1.90
C VAL A 48 8.82 7.51 1.52
N THR A 49 9.76 7.11 0.69
CA THR A 49 10.78 8.00 0.16
C THR A 49 10.30 8.55 -1.18
N LEU A 50 10.32 9.87 -1.31
CA LEU A 50 10.04 10.55 -2.57
C LEU A 50 11.36 10.80 -3.32
N PRO A 51 11.43 10.53 -4.65
CA PRO A 51 12.62 10.78 -5.43
C PRO A 51 12.87 12.29 -5.60
N ALA A 52 14.09 12.66 -5.92
CA ALA A 52 14.53 14.05 -6.14
C ALA A 52 14.13 14.58 -7.53
N ASN A 53 12.99 14.31 -8.05
CA ASN A 53 12.44 14.80 -9.35
C ASN A 53 13.44 14.91 -10.52
N GLU A 54 14.50 14.12 -10.48
CA GLU A 54 15.55 14.07 -11.51
C GLU A 54 15.52 12.70 -12.19
N GLY A 55 15.39 12.67 -13.50
CA GLY A 55 15.39 11.44 -14.29
C GLY A 55 14.09 11.18 -15.07
N PRO A 56 14.01 10.05 -15.75
CA PRO A 56 12.82 9.63 -16.49
C PRO A 56 11.60 9.48 -15.57
N TRP A 57 10.46 10.03 -15.97
CA TRP A 57 9.24 9.99 -15.16
C TRP A 57 8.79 8.56 -14.79
N ILE A 58 9.05 7.58 -15.67
CA ILE A 58 8.76 6.16 -15.42
C ILE A 58 9.56 5.63 -14.22
N ASP A 59 10.84 5.99 -14.12
CA ASP A 59 11.71 5.56 -13.03
C ASP A 59 11.30 6.21 -11.70
N LEU A 60 10.92 7.49 -11.74
CA LEU A 60 10.40 8.20 -10.57
C LEU A 60 9.11 7.56 -10.04
N LEU A 61 8.17 7.17 -10.94
CA LEU A 61 6.98 6.43 -10.54
C LEU A 61 7.33 5.07 -9.93
N ALA A 62 8.24 4.31 -10.56
CA ALA A 62 8.67 3.02 -10.07
C ALA A 62 9.26 3.11 -8.65
N ASP A 63 10.08 4.12 -8.38
CA ASP A 63 10.70 4.34 -7.07
C ASP A 63 9.65 4.66 -6.00
N ILE A 64 8.68 5.52 -6.30
CA ILE A 64 7.56 5.80 -5.39
C ILE A 64 6.76 4.52 -5.15
N MET A 65 6.38 3.77 -6.17
CA MET A 65 5.60 2.54 -6.06
C MET A 65 6.29 1.51 -5.16
N ARG A 66 7.60 1.28 -5.35
CA ARG A 66 8.40 0.38 -4.51
C ARG A 66 8.46 0.85 -3.06
N SER A 67 8.70 2.13 -2.84
CA SER A 67 8.78 2.71 -1.50
C SER A 67 7.43 2.64 -0.79
N TYR A 68 6.35 2.95 -1.49
CA TYR A 68 4.98 2.90 -1.00
C TYR A 68 4.59 1.46 -0.62
N ARG A 69 4.82 0.48 -1.50
CA ARG A 69 4.57 -0.93 -1.20
C ARG A 69 5.34 -1.40 0.03
N ARG A 70 6.67 -1.14 0.10
CA ARG A 70 7.48 -1.52 1.26
C ARG A 70 6.98 -0.92 2.57
N SER A 71 6.44 0.29 2.54
CA SER A 71 5.88 0.93 3.71
C SER A 71 4.66 0.18 4.24
N TYR A 72 3.71 -0.17 3.36
CA TYR A 72 2.46 -0.84 3.76
C TYR A 72 2.59 -2.34 3.96
N ALA A 73 3.51 -3.01 3.27
CA ALA A 73 3.79 -4.43 3.49
C ALA A 73 4.27 -4.76 4.92
N ARG A 74 4.73 -3.74 5.67
CA ARG A 74 5.05 -3.87 7.11
C ARG A 74 3.80 -3.92 7.98
N TYR A 75 2.66 -3.46 7.48
CA TYR A 75 1.43 -3.27 8.23
C TYR A 75 0.21 -3.68 7.38
N PRO A 76 0.14 -4.93 6.89
CA PRO A 76 -0.89 -5.34 5.95
C PRO A 76 -2.31 -5.26 6.53
N ARG A 77 -2.47 -5.52 7.83
CA ARG A 77 -3.79 -5.41 8.49
C ARG A 77 -4.26 -3.96 8.69
N LEU A 78 -3.35 -3.00 8.56
CA LEU A 78 -3.71 -1.58 8.59
C LEU A 78 -4.39 -1.13 7.29
N ILE A 79 -4.10 -1.76 6.15
CA ILE A 79 -4.59 -1.36 4.83
C ILE A 79 -6.12 -1.28 4.77
N PRO A 80 -6.90 -2.31 5.16
CA PRO A 80 -8.36 -2.23 5.12
C PRO A 80 -8.93 -1.11 6.02
N LEU A 81 -8.28 -0.86 7.16
CA LEU A 81 -8.69 0.23 8.04
C LEU A 81 -8.47 1.59 7.40
N LEU A 82 -7.32 1.80 6.74
CA LEU A 82 -6.98 3.07 6.10
C LEU A 82 -7.81 3.35 4.84
N THR A 83 -8.05 2.33 4.01
CA THR A 83 -8.83 2.49 2.77
C THR A 83 -10.32 2.79 3.00
N ALA A 84 -10.83 2.50 4.20
CA ALA A 84 -12.20 2.83 4.59
C ALA A 84 -12.39 4.32 5.02
N HIS A 85 -11.32 5.12 5.06
CA HIS A 85 -11.37 6.49 5.56
C HIS A 85 -10.72 7.48 4.58
N PRO A 86 -11.22 8.72 4.47
CA PRO A 86 -10.60 9.76 3.66
C PRO A 86 -9.13 9.98 4.02
N ILE A 87 -8.36 10.46 3.04
CA ILE A 87 -6.93 10.70 3.19
C ILE A 87 -6.71 12.15 3.63
N GLY A 88 -6.10 12.34 4.81
CA GLY A 88 -5.79 13.65 5.38
C GLY A 88 -4.35 13.78 5.89
N SER A 89 -3.57 12.70 5.92
CA SER A 89 -2.21 12.74 6.45
C SER A 89 -1.25 13.49 5.51
N THR A 90 -0.35 14.28 6.10
CA THR A 90 0.58 15.13 5.37
C THR A 90 1.51 14.32 4.45
N HIS A 91 2.07 13.20 4.94
CA HIS A 91 2.94 12.35 4.13
C HIS A 91 2.19 11.69 2.97
N ALA A 92 0.93 11.25 3.19
CA ALA A 92 0.12 10.68 2.10
C ALA A 92 -0.17 11.72 1.03
N VAL A 93 -0.63 12.91 1.42
CA VAL A 93 -0.91 14.02 0.49
C VAL A 93 0.36 14.43 -0.26
N SER A 94 1.51 14.48 0.40
CA SER A 94 2.80 14.78 -0.25
C SER A 94 3.16 13.76 -1.32
N MET A 95 2.94 12.47 -1.07
CA MET A 95 3.16 11.41 -2.07
C MET A 95 2.21 11.58 -3.27
N TYR A 96 0.92 11.81 -3.05
CA TYR A 96 -0.04 12.01 -4.15
C TYR A 96 0.27 13.27 -4.96
N ASN A 97 0.73 14.34 -4.32
CA ASN A 97 1.21 15.54 -5.00
C ASN A 97 2.44 15.23 -5.88
N ALA A 98 3.38 14.44 -5.38
CA ALA A 98 4.56 14.03 -6.17
C ALA A 98 4.14 13.19 -7.40
N LEU A 99 3.24 12.22 -7.23
CA LEU A 99 2.68 11.45 -8.34
C LEU A 99 2.01 12.36 -9.37
N ALA A 100 1.18 13.31 -8.93
CA ALA A 100 0.48 14.24 -9.80
C ALA A 100 1.48 15.13 -10.60
N VAL A 101 2.51 15.65 -9.94
CA VAL A 101 3.56 16.45 -10.60
C VAL A 101 4.30 15.63 -11.66
N ILE A 102 4.72 14.41 -11.34
CA ILE A 102 5.41 13.52 -12.28
C ILE A 102 4.53 13.25 -13.50
N LEU A 103 3.27 12.89 -13.31
CA LEU A 103 2.34 12.55 -14.39
C LEU A 103 2.00 13.76 -15.27
N THR A 104 1.71 14.91 -14.66
CA THR A 104 1.42 16.13 -15.42
C THR A 104 2.64 16.63 -16.19
N THR A 105 3.84 16.51 -15.63
CA THR A 105 5.11 16.83 -16.32
C THR A 105 5.36 15.86 -17.48
N ALA A 106 4.93 14.60 -17.36
CA ALA A 106 4.99 13.61 -18.44
C ALA A 106 3.93 13.83 -19.54
N GLY A 107 3.02 14.80 -19.38
CA GLY A 107 2.04 15.21 -20.37
C GLY A 107 0.63 14.61 -20.20
N PHE A 108 0.35 13.89 -19.11
CA PHE A 108 -0.99 13.41 -18.83
C PHE A 108 -1.93 14.54 -18.42
N ASP A 109 -3.16 14.51 -18.89
CA ASP A 109 -4.18 15.47 -18.46
C ASP A 109 -4.64 15.21 -17.01
N PRO A 110 -5.35 16.17 -16.36
CA PRO A 110 -5.77 15.99 -14.97
C PRO A 110 -6.69 14.79 -14.73
N ALA A 111 -7.54 14.44 -15.70
CA ALA A 111 -8.46 13.30 -15.55
C ALA A 111 -7.71 11.96 -15.62
N ASP A 112 -6.77 11.83 -16.55
CA ASP A 112 -5.92 10.65 -16.66
C ASP A 112 -4.93 10.57 -15.51
N THR A 113 -4.39 11.70 -15.06
CA THR A 113 -3.56 11.75 -13.84
C THR A 113 -4.28 11.12 -12.64
N LEU A 114 -5.53 11.47 -12.39
CA LEU A 114 -6.30 10.90 -11.28
C LEU A 114 -6.58 9.39 -11.47
N ARG A 115 -6.89 8.95 -12.70
CA ARG A 115 -7.09 7.55 -13.02
C ARG A 115 -5.83 6.73 -12.79
N ILE A 116 -4.67 7.26 -13.19
CA ILE A 116 -3.37 6.59 -13.03
C ILE A 116 -3.00 6.51 -11.55
N ILE A 117 -3.19 7.58 -10.77
CA ILE A 117 -2.97 7.56 -9.33
C ILE A 117 -3.85 6.49 -8.66
N THR A 118 -5.13 6.40 -9.02
CA THR A 118 -6.05 5.39 -8.48
C THR A 118 -5.62 3.97 -8.85
N LEU A 119 -5.13 3.78 -10.08
CA LEU A 119 -4.59 2.49 -10.54
C LEU A 119 -3.34 2.09 -9.76
N ILE A 120 -2.39 3.02 -9.59
CA ILE A 120 -1.18 2.81 -8.79
C ILE A 120 -1.55 2.43 -7.35
N ASP A 121 -2.47 3.16 -6.75
CA ASP A 121 -2.92 2.93 -5.37
C ASP A 121 -3.49 1.52 -5.21
N SER A 122 -4.42 1.13 -6.08
CA SER A 122 -5.05 -0.20 -6.08
C SER A 122 -4.01 -1.31 -6.26
N PHE A 123 -3.07 -1.14 -7.19
CA PHE A 123 -2.04 -2.12 -7.47
C PHE A 123 -1.05 -2.25 -6.30
N VAL A 124 -0.54 -1.13 -5.78
CA VAL A 124 0.46 -1.12 -4.69
C VAL A 124 -0.13 -1.68 -3.39
N LEU A 125 -1.34 -1.25 -3.02
CA LEU A 125 -1.99 -1.73 -1.79
C LEU A 125 -2.39 -3.21 -1.90
N GLY A 126 -2.89 -3.65 -3.06
CA GLY A 126 -3.17 -5.06 -3.32
C GLY A 126 -1.92 -5.93 -3.23
N SER A 127 -0.80 -5.47 -3.80
CA SER A 127 0.47 -6.17 -3.70
C SER A 127 1.06 -6.16 -2.29
N ALA A 128 0.85 -5.09 -1.52
CA ALA A 128 1.27 -5.04 -0.12
C ALA A 128 0.47 -6.03 0.76
N LEU A 129 -0.81 -6.25 0.46
CA LEU A 129 -1.62 -7.30 1.09
C LEU A 129 -1.14 -8.70 0.70
N ASP A 130 -0.81 -8.92 -0.58
CA ASP A 130 -0.31 -10.21 -1.07
C ASP A 130 1.04 -10.59 -0.45
N ALA A 131 1.87 -9.63 -0.10
CA ALA A 131 3.12 -9.86 0.64
C ALA A 131 2.93 -10.51 2.03
N ALA A 132 1.72 -10.40 2.60
CA ALA A 132 1.34 -11.04 3.86
C ALA A 132 0.48 -12.29 3.67
N ALA A 133 0.30 -12.75 2.42
CA ALA A 133 -0.43 -13.97 2.13
C ALA A 133 0.30 -15.20 2.70
N PRO A 134 -0.43 -16.31 2.95
CA PRO A 134 0.20 -17.56 3.35
C PRO A 134 1.24 -18.04 2.33
N GLU A 135 2.17 -18.85 2.81
CA GLU A 135 3.23 -19.42 1.96
C GLU A 135 2.69 -20.15 0.71
N ALA A 136 1.59 -20.85 0.82
CA ALA A 136 0.87 -21.44 -0.29
C ALA A 136 -0.51 -20.79 -0.42
N PRO A 137 -0.63 -19.64 -1.12
CA PRO A 137 -1.92 -18.95 -1.25
C PRO A 137 -2.95 -19.76 -2.03
N TRP A 138 -2.50 -20.66 -2.89
CA TRP A 138 -3.36 -21.63 -3.57
C TRP A 138 -3.24 -22.99 -2.89
N GLY A 139 -4.26 -23.36 -2.12
CA GLY A 139 -4.32 -24.69 -1.49
C GLY A 139 -4.40 -25.80 -2.53
N SER A 140 -4.02 -27.01 -2.13
CA SER A 140 -4.24 -28.19 -2.96
C SER A 140 -5.74 -28.48 -3.05
N SER A 141 -6.27 -28.53 -4.28
CA SER A 141 -7.67 -28.89 -4.58
C SER A 141 -7.70 -29.88 -5.74
N PRO A 142 -8.57 -30.91 -5.71
CA PRO A 142 -8.76 -31.78 -6.86
C PRO A 142 -9.36 -31.06 -8.09
N GLU A 143 -9.84 -29.83 -7.92
CA GLU A 143 -10.39 -28.99 -8.98
C GLU A 143 -9.32 -28.16 -9.72
N VAL A 144 -8.06 -28.21 -9.28
CA VAL A 144 -6.95 -27.53 -9.97
C VAL A 144 -6.74 -28.15 -11.35
N GLY A 145 -7.03 -27.38 -12.39
CA GLY A 145 -6.82 -27.79 -13.78
C GLY A 145 -5.34 -27.91 -14.15
N PRO A 146 -5.01 -28.63 -15.27
CA PRO A 146 -3.62 -28.93 -15.62
C PRO A 146 -2.76 -27.69 -15.88
N GLU A 147 -3.31 -26.62 -16.45
CA GLU A 147 -2.59 -25.38 -16.72
C GLU A 147 -2.16 -24.68 -15.42
N LEU A 148 -3.09 -24.57 -14.45
CA LEU A 148 -2.79 -23.98 -13.15
C LEU A 148 -1.83 -24.87 -12.36
N ALA A 149 -2.01 -26.21 -12.41
CA ALA A 149 -1.09 -27.14 -11.77
C ALA A 149 0.35 -27.00 -12.33
N ALA A 150 0.49 -26.86 -13.65
CA ALA A 150 1.79 -26.63 -14.29
C ALA A 150 2.41 -25.31 -13.87
N ALA A 151 1.62 -24.22 -13.76
CA ALA A 151 2.08 -22.93 -13.27
C ALA A 151 2.53 -22.99 -11.80
N LEU A 152 1.78 -23.66 -10.94
CA LEU A 152 2.12 -23.86 -9.52
C LEU A 152 3.38 -24.72 -9.34
N ALA A 153 3.63 -25.68 -10.24
CA ALA A 153 4.80 -26.55 -10.21
C ALA A 153 6.12 -25.83 -10.56
N THR A 154 6.07 -24.59 -11.07
CA THR A 154 7.28 -23.80 -11.37
C THR A 154 8.07 -23.40 -10.13
N GLY A 155 7.49 -23.58 -8.93
CA GLY A 155 8.24 -23.60 -7.68
C GLY A 155 8.76 -22.22 -7.23
N MET A 156 8.05 -21.14 -7.52
CA MET A 156 8.40 -19.83 -6.94
C MET A 156 8.29 -19.91 -5.42
N SER A 157 9.36 -19.56 -4.70
CA SER A 157 9.29 -19.41 -3.25
C SER A 157 8.31 -18.26 -2.94
N THR A 158 7.63 -18.32 -1.79
CA THR A 158 6.55 -17.39 -1.48
C THR A 158 6.99 -15.97 -1.24
N THR A 159 8.14 -15.76 -0.62
CA THR A 159 8.72 -14.42 -0.44
C THR A 159 9.10 -13.82 -1.79
N ASP A 160 9.69 -14.63 -2.67
CA ASP A 160 10.07 -14.21 -4.01
C ASP A 160 8.83 -14.03 -4.90
N ARG A 161 7.79 -14.85 -4.73
CA ARG A 161 6.55 -14.76 -5.51
C ARG A 161 5.88 -13.38 -5.43
N ALA A 162 5.69 -12.84 -4.22
CA ALA A 162 5.02 -11.56 -4.03
C ALA A 162 5.87 -10.39 -4.54
N GLU A 163 7.20 -10.49 -4.44
CA GLU A 163 8.12 -9.49 -4.97
C GLU A 163 8.19 -9.57 -6.50
N ASP A 164 8.37 -10.76 -7.06
CA ASP A 164 8.41 -10.97 -8.50
C ASP A 164 7.10 -10.57 -9.18
N ALA A 165 5.94 -10.92 -8.58
CA ALA A 165 4.63 -10.51 -9.08
C ALA A 165 4.46 -8.98 -9.06
N PHE A 166 4.96 -8.30 -8.02
CA PHE A 166 4.93 -6.85 -7.95
C PHE A 166 5.82 -6.21 -9.03
N GLU A 167 7.07 -6.62 -9.15
CA GLU A 167 7.99 -6.06 -10.15
C GLU A 167 7.50 -6.33 -11.57
N PHE A 168 6.99 -7.53 -11.85
CA PHE A 168 6.38 -7.87 -13.13
C PHE A 168 5.16 -6.99 -13.42
N GLY A 169 4.22 -6.90 -12.47
CA GLY A 169 3.00 -6.09 -12.62
C GLY A 169 3.30 -4.62 -12.79
N MET A 170 4.25 -4.08 -12.01
CA MET A 170 4.72 -2.70 -12.14
C MET A 170 5.32 -2.43 -13.53
N ALA A 171 6.17 -3.32 -14.03
CA ALA A 171 6.75 -3.20 -15.37
C ALA A 171 5.70 -3.24 -16.48
N VAL A 172 4.65 -4.07 -16.34
CA VAL A 172 3.51 -4.11 -17.28
C VAL A 172 2.74 -2.80 -17.23
N LEU A 173 2.41 -2.30 -16.03
CA LEU A 173 1.67 -1.06 -15.83
C LEU A 173 2.42 0.14 -16.43
N LEU A 174 3.68 0.33 -16.07
CA LEU A 174 4.50 1.45 -16.53
C LEU A 174 4.74 1.41 -18.03
N ARG A 175 4.93 0.23 -18.62
CA ARG A 175 5.04 0.06 -20.09
C ARG A 175 3.73 0.40 -20.80
N GLY A 176 2.59 0.12 -20.19
CA GLY A 176 1.27 0.52 -20.68
C GLY A 176 1.11 2.03 -20.73
N LEU A 177 1.55 2.72 -19.69
CA LEU A 177 1.51 4.19 -19.60
C LEU A 177 2.46 4.87 -20.60
N GLY A 178 3.63 4.30 -20.87
CA GLY A 178 4.63 4.86 -21.80
C GLY A 178 4.26 4.78 -23.28
N LYS A 179 3.07 4.24 -23.62
CA LYS A 179 2.55 4.17 -25.00
C LYS A 179 1.50 5.27 -25.31
N HIS A 180 1.21 6.10 -24.34
CA HIS A 180 0.34 7.27 -24.47
C HIS A 180 1.19 8.54 -24.55
#